data_68b9f52696c4237dfd7303a40bc66c4e
#
_entry.id   68b9f52696c4237dfd7303a40bc66c4e
#
_cell.length_a   1.000
_cell.length_b   1.000
_cell.length_c   1.000
_cell.angle_alpha   90.00
_cell.angle_beta   90.00
_cell.angle_gamma   90.00
#
_symmetry.space_group_name_H-M   'P 1'
#
loop_
_entity.id
_entity.type
_entity.pdbx_description
1 polymer ?
#
loop_
_entity_poly.entity_id
_entity_poly.type
_entity_poly.pdbx_seq_one_letter_code
_entity_poly.pdbx_strand_id
1 'polypeptide(L)'
;MPKKKSAYKELRKAKKRHFANIMRVSELKTLMKKFDALLREKKRDEAKALFTMLISKIDKARAKGVVHKNNASRKKARLADRLNALTKA
;
A
#
# COMPACT_ATOMS: atom_id res chain seq x y z
N MET A 1 29.33 -7.84 27.40
CA MET A 1 28.41 -8.99 27.26
C MET A 1 27.90 -9.09 25.84
N PRO A 2 28.02 -10.26 25.18
CA PRO A 2 27.53 -10.42 23.81
C PRO A 2 26.02 -10.12 23.66
N LYS A 3 25.24 -10.45 24.68
CA LYS A 3 23.80 -10.26 24.67
C LYS A 3 23.35 -8.80 24.52
N LYS A 4 24.10 -7.84 25.11
CA LYS A 4 23.75 -6.42 24.99
C LYS A 4 23.95 -5.89 23.57
N LYS A 5 25.07 -6.27 22.93
CA LYS A 5 25.34 -5.86 21.55
C LYS A 5 24.33 -6.42 20.58
N SER A 6 23.94 -7.68 20.76
CA SER A 6 22.89 -8.32 19.94
C SER A 6 21.55 -7.64 20.11
N ALA A 7 21.17 -7.30 21.36
CA ALA A 7 19.92 -6.61 21.65
C ALA A 7 19.86 -5.23 21.00
N TYR A 8 20.93 -4.45 21.06
CA TYR A 8 21.00 -3.15 20.41
C TYR A 8 20.92 -3.26 18.89
N LYS A 9 21.60 -4.25 18.31
CA LYS A 9 21.56 -4.48 16.88
C LYS A 9 20.16 -4.85 16.41
N GLU A 10 19.47 -5.73 17.14
CA GLU A 10 18.10 -6.12 16.85
C GLU A 10 17.14 -4.95 17.00
N LEU A 11 17.32 -4.13 18.01
CA LEU A 11 16.49 -2.93 18.22
C LEU A 11 16.65 -1.95 17.07
N ARG A 12 17.87 -1.73 16.58
CA ARG A 12 18.10 -0.86 15.42
C ARG A 12 17.41 -1.41 14.15
N LYS A 13 17.53 -2.72 13.93
CA LYS A 13 16.85 -3.38 12.79
C LYS A 13 15.35 -3.27 12.90
N ALA A 14 14.80 -3.46 14.10
CA ALA A 14 13.37 -3.33 14.35
C ALA A 14 12.88 -1.90 14.09
N LYS A 15 13.62 -0.90 14.52
CA LYS A 15 13.31 0.52 14.29
C LYS A 15 13.32 0.85 12.79
N LYS A 16 14.31 0.37 12.06
CA LYS A 16 14.40 0.57 10.60
C LYS A 16 13.22 -0.06 9.88
N ARG A 17 12.85 -1.30 10.25
CA ARG A 17 11.70 -1.98 9.67
C ARG A 17 10.39 -1.24 9.97
N HIS A 18 10.23 -0.82 11.22
CA HIS A 18 9.05 -0.08 11.65
C HIS A 18 8.89 1.23 10.85
N PHE A 19 9.99 1.98 10.73
CA PHE A 19 10.00 3.22 9.95
C PHE A 19 9.66 2.96 8.47
N ALA A 20 10.28 1.95 7.86
CA ALA A 20 10.01 1.58 6.47
C ALA A 20 8.55 1.16 6.28
N ASN A 21 7.96 0.43 7.24
CA ASN A 21 6.57 0.01 7.20
C ASN A 21 5.62 1.20 7.28
N ILE A 22 5.91 2.18 8.14
CA ILE A 22 5.14 3.42 8.24
C ILE A 22 5.17 4.17 6.91
N MET A 23 6.33 4.28 6.29
CA MET A 23 6.49 4.94 5.00
C MET A 23 5.68 4.26 3.89
N ARG A 24 5.68 2.93 3.87
CA ARG A 24 4.90 2.16 2.90
C ARG A 24 3.40 2.36 3.07
N VAL A 25 2.92 2.34 4.32
CA VAL A 25 1.50 2.59 4.62
C VAL A 25 1.10 4.01 4.22
N SER A 26 1.94 4.99 4.53
CA SER A 26 1.71 6.39 4.17
C SER A 26 1.65 6.58 2.66
N GLU A 27 2.56 5.95 1.93
CA GLU A 27 2.59 5.97 0.46
C GLU A 27 1.30 5.40 -0.13
N LEU A 28 0.85 4.24 0.38
CA LEU A 28 -0.40 3.61 -0.06
C LEU A 28 -1.60 4.53 0.17
N LYS A 29 -1.68 5.14 1.34
CA LYS A 29 -2.77 6.08 1.66
C LYS A 29 -2.78 7.28 0.72
N THR A 30 -1.61 7.85 0.43
CA THR A 30 -1.47 8.97 -0.49
C THR A 30 -1.92 8.58 -1.90
N LEU A 31 -1.49 7.42 -2.39
CA LEU A 31 -1.87 6.92 -3.71
C LEU A 31 -3.37 6.62 -3.79
N MET A 32 -3.95 6.07 -2.72
CA MET A 32 -5.39 5.81 -2.67
C MET A 32 -6.20 7.11 -2.73
N LYS A 33 -5.75 8.16 -2.07
CA LYS A 33 -6.38 9.49 -2.15
C LYS A 33 -6.31 10.06 -3.56
N LYS A 34 -5.17 9.92 -4.23
CA LYS A 34 -5.01 10.34 -5.63
C LYS A 34 -5.94 9.57 -6.55
N PHE A 35 -6.07 8.27 -6.33
CA PHE A 35 -6.98 7.42 -7.09
C PHE A 35 -8.43 7.87 -6.94
N ASP A 36 -8.87 8.13 -5.71
CA ASP A 36 -10.22 8.62 -5.44
C ASP A 36 -10.46 9.98 -6.12
N ALA A 37 -9.47 10.87 -6.09
CA ALA A 37 -9.56 12.16 -6.77
C ALA A 37 -9.72 12.00 -8.29
N LEU A 38 -8.95 11.10 -8.89
CA LEU A 38 -9.06 10.80 -10.33
C LEU A 38 -10.43 10.22 -10.69
N LEU A 39 -10.98 9.37 -9.81
CA LEU A 39 -12.33 8.83 -10.01
C LEU A 39 -13.40 9.92 -9.94
N ARG A 40 -13.27 10.87 -9.02
CA ARG A 40 -14.19 12.02 -8.91
C ARG A 40 -14.12 12.92 -10.14
N GLU A 41 -12.94 13.10 -10.70
CA GLU A 41 -12.71 13.90 -11.90
C GLU A 41 -13.04 13.13 -13.18
N LYS A 42 -13.43 11.86 -13.07
CA LYS A 42 -13.75 10.96 -14.19
C LYS A 42 -12.62 10.78 -15.19
N LYS A 43 -11.39 10.81 -14.71
CA LYS A 43 -10.18 10.60 -15.53
C LYS A 43 -9.85 9.10 -15.59
N ARG A 44 -10.49 8.39 -16.49
CA ARG A 44 -10.42 6.91 -16.59
C ARG A 44 -9.02 6.40 -16.86
N ASP A 45 -8.32 6.99 -17.83
CA ASP A 45 -7.00 6.51 -18.24
C ASP A 45 -5.97 6.69 -17.15
N GLU A 46 -5.97 7.85 -16.48
CA GLU A 46 -5.09 8.13 -15.36
C GLU A 46 -5.41 7.24 -14.16
N ALA A 47 -6.71 7.02 -13.89
CA ALA A 47 -7.14 6.12 -12.83
C ALA A 47 -6.70 4.68 -13.08
N LYS A 48 -6.79 4.20 -14.32
CA LYS A 48 -6.31 2.87 -14.71
C LYS A 48 -4.82 2.71 -14.48
N ALA A 49 -4.03 3.69 -14.89
CA ALA A 49 -2.58 3.66 -14.71
C ALA A 49 -2.22 3.64 -13.22
N LEU A 50 -2.88 4.47 -12.43
CA LEU A 50 -2.67 4.52 -10.99
C LEU A 50 -3.14 3.24 -10.30
N PHE A 51 -4.23 2.65 -10.77
CA PHE A 51 -4.75 1.36 -10.27
C PHE A 51 -3.71 0.26 -10.40
N THR A 52 -3.08 0.13 -11.57
CA THR A 52 -2.02 -0.86 -11.80
C THR A 52 -0.87 -0.68 -10.82
N MET A 53 -0.44 0.56 -10.60
CA MET A 53 0.61 0.89 -9.63
C MET A 53 0.19 0.53 -8.21
N LEU A 54 -1.05 0.87 -7.82
CA LEU A 54 -1.61 0.56 -6.49
C LEU A 54 -1.64 -0.94 -6.22
N ILE A 55 -2.10 -1.74 -7.16
CA ILE A 55 -2.15 -3.20 -7.02
C ILE A 55 -0.75 -3.75 -6.79
N SER A 56 0.23 -3.30 -7.58
CA SER A 56 1.62 -3.71 -7.41
C SER A 56 2.16 -3.36 -6.02
N LYS A 57 1.89 -2.16 -5.54
CA LYS A 57 2.35 -1.71 -4.21
C LYS A 57 1.66 -2.45 -3.07
N ILE A 58 0.37 -2.75 -3.20
CA ILE A 58 -0.37 -3.55 -2.22
C ILE A 58 0.20 -4.96 -2.16
N ASP A 59 0.49 -5.58 -3.29
CA ASP A 59 1.11 -6.91 -3.35
C ASP A 59 2.49 -6.92 -2.69
N LYS A 60 3.31 -5.91 -2.94
CA LYS A 60 4.62 -5.78 -2.30
C LYS A 60 4.51 -5.60 -0.79
N ALA A 61 3.56 -4.79 -0.35
CA ALA A 61 3.31 -4.58 1.08
C ALA A 61 2.86 -5.87 1.76
N ARG A 62 2.01 -6.65 1.10
CA ARG A 62 1.58 -7.97 1.58
C ARG A 62 2.77 -8.93 1.70
N ALA A 63 3.61 -9.00 0.67
CA ALA A 63 4.78 -9.87 0.65
C ALA A 63 5.75 -9.54 1.79
N LYS A 64 5.84 -8.27 2.18
CA LYS A 64 6.71 -7.82 3.27
C LYS A 64 6.03 -7.86 4.65
N GLY A 65 4.78 -8.31 4.71
CA GLY A 65 4.04 -8.42 5.96
C GLY A 65 3.52 -7.11 6.53
N VAL A 66 3.58 -6.03 5.76
CA VAL A 66 3.06 -4.71 6.18
C VAL A 66 1.54 -4.69 6.19
N VAL A 67 0.93 -5.40 5.25
CA VAL A 67 -0.52 -5.51 5.11
C VAL A 67 -0.91 -6.99 5.17
N HIS A 68 -1.93 -7.31 5.96
CA HIS A 68 -2.43 -8.66 6.07
C HIS A 68 -3.08 -9.10 4.74
N LYS A 69 -2.97 -10.40 4.43
CA LYS A 69 -3.53 -11.02 3.23
C LYS A 69 -4.99 -10.63 2.96
N ASN A 70 -5.82 -10.68 4.00
CA ASN A 70 -7.25 -10.37 3.87
C ASN A 70 -7.49 -8.89 3.59
N ASN A 71 -6.71 -8.01 4.22
CA ASN A 71 -6.79 -6.57 3.97
C ASN A 71 -6.34 -6.23 2.54
N ALA A 72 -5.27 -6.87 2.07
CA ALA A 72 -4.79 -6.67 0.70
C ALA A 72 -5.87 -7.07 -0.32
N SER A 73 -6.50 -8.22 -0.13
CA SER A 73 -7.57 -8.70 -1.01
C SER A 73 -8.77 -7.76 -1.02
N ARG A 74 -9.19 -7.27 0.16
CA ARG A 74 -10.30 -6.31 0.27
C ARG A 74 -10.00 -5.00 -0.43
N LYS A 75 -8.81 -4.45 -0.22
CA LYS A 75 -8.40 -3.19 -0.84
C LYS A 75 -8.38 -3.31 -2.35
N LYS A 76 -7.83 -4.40 -2.88
CA LYS A 76 -7.81 -4.66 -4.32
C LYS A 76 -9.23 -4.74 -4.89
N ALA A 77 -10.11 -5.50 -4.23
CA ALA A 77 -11.49 -5.67 -4.67
C ALA A 77 -12.24 -4.33 -4.68
N ARG A 78 -12.11 -3.53 -3.63
CA ARG A 78 -12.75 -2.21 -3.54
C ARG A 78 -12.26 -1.25 -4.62
N LEU A 79 -10.95 -1.23 -4.87
CA LEU A 79 -10.37 -0.38 -5.90
C LEU A 79 -10.84 -0.80 -7.29
N ALA A 80 -10.89 -2.12 -7.55
CA ALA A 80 -11.38 -2.66 -8.81
C ALA A 80 -12.86 -2.31 -9.03
N ASP A 81 -13.69 -2.44 -7.99
CA ASP A 81 -15.10 -2.11 -8.06
C ASP A 81 -15.32 -0.63 -8.38
N ARG A 82 -14.56 0.26 -7.74
CA ARG A 82 -14.66 1.70 -8.01
C ARG A 82 -14.25 2.04 -9.44
N LEU A 83 -13.19 1.43 -9.93
CA LEU A 83 -12.74 1.65 -11.30
C LEU A 83 -13.74 1.11 -12.31
N ASN A 84 -14.30 -0.07 -12.07
CA ASN A 84 -15.32 -0.66 -12.93
C ASN A 84 -16.60 0.17 -12.96
N ALA A 85 -17.00 0.73 -11.83
CA ALA A 85 -18.16 1.62 -11.76
C ALA A 85 -17.95 2.85 -12.64
N LEU A 86 -16.77 3.44 -12.65
CA LEU A 86 -16.44 4.57 -13.50
C LEU A 86 -16.43 4.17 -14.99
N THR A 87 -15.91 2.99 -15.30
CA THR A 87 -15.82 2.48 -16.68
C THR A 87 -17.19 2.17 -17.26
N LYS A 88 -18.12 1.69 -16.43
CA LYS A 88 -19.49 1.35 -16.86
C LYS A 88 -20.38 2.60 -16.98
N ALA A 89 -20.03 3.65 -16.30
CA ALA A 89 -20.76 4.91 -16.38
C ALA A 89 -20.33 5.69 -17.61
#